data_056ea022871bd6f500ff7d4b8661ff5f
#
_entry.id   056ea022871bd6f500ff7d4b8661ff5f
#
_cell.length_a   1.000
_cell.length_b   1.000
_cell.length_c   1.000
_cell.angle_alpha   90.00
_cell.angle_beta   90.00
_cell.angle_gamma   90.00
#
_symmetry.space_group_name_H-M   'P 1'
#
loop_
_entity.id
_entity.type
_entity.pdbx_description
1 polymer ?
#
loop_
_entity_poly.entity_id
_entity_poly.type
_entity_poly.pdbx_seq_one_letter_code
_entity_poly.pdbx_strand_id
1 'polypeptide(L)'
;MATDSLPSWKSSLIELALHSNILTFGSYKLKSNRISPYFVNCGLFCRAKLIRAISEAYARELNSYSQEHKEWSFDVLFGPAYKGIPLCATTAEKLASLDEQRWGEVAYSFNRKEVKDHGEGGLMVGESLKGKKVVIIDDVMTAGTAIREAISIIDSQGGKLVGIIVAVDRQEKLPSQSEKDGKGDDGTARCSTIGEVRREFGVPVLAMLTLGDLIVGMKKMGREEESMSEVAPRLRKLGSCYAMEAWLTPSLSHLEEQGAPFGDTSARHQHLWQAQSTLKERREVYGSLADLMLSISAERTMRED
;
A
#
# COMPACT_ATOMS: atom_id res chain seq x y z
N MET A 1 19.79 -13.99 3.90
CA MET A 1 19.31 -14.26 2.51
C MET A 1 17.84 -13.95 2.50
N ALA A 2 17.46 -12.75 2.05
CA ALA A 2 16.05 -12.43 1.83
C ALA A 2 15.60 -13.24 0.63
N THR A 3 14.64 -14.14 0.84
CA THR A 3 14.08 -14.96 -0.23
C THR A 3 13.37 -14.05 -1.22
N ASP A 4 13.87 -13.98 -2.45
CA ASP A 4 13.28 -13.33 -3.63
C ASP A 4 11.90 -13.93 -4.02
N SER A 5 11.22 -14.56 -3.07
CA SER A 5 9.98 -15.27 -3.31
C SER A 5 8.80 -14.51 -2.70
N LEU A 6 8.00 -13.94 -3.58
CA LEU A 6 6.69 -13.40 -3.24
C LEU A 6 5.88 -14.46 -2.46
N PRO A 7 5.26 -14.11 -1.31
CA PRO A 7 4.39 -15.03 -0.58
C PRO A 7 3.35 -15.68 -1.50
N SER A 8 3.07 -16.96 -1.30
CA SER A 8 2.18 -17.73 -2.19
C SER A 8 0.80 -17.09 -2.36
N TRP A 9 0.24 -16.52 -1.29
CA TRP A 9 -1.06 -15.86 -1.34
C TRP A 9 -1.05 -14.59 -2.22
N LYS A 10 0.06 -13.82 -2.25
CA LYS A 10 0.21 -12.67 -3.16
C LYS A 10 0.26 -13.13 -4.63
N SER A 11 1.02 -14.19 -4.91
CA SER A 11 1.06 -14.78 -6.26
C SER A 11 -0.32 -15.25 -6.72
N SER A 12 -1.05 -15.97 -5.86
CA SER A 12 -2.42 -16.43 -6.15
C SER A 12 -3.41 -15.27 -6.34
N LEU A 13 -3.27 -14.19 -5.58
CA LEU A 13 -4.12 -13.00 -5.74
C LEU A 13 -3.86 -12.29 -7.07
N ILE A 14 -2.58 -12.17 -7.49
CA ILE A 14 -2.21 -11.57 -8.78
C ILE A 14 -2.78 -12.42 -9.93
N GLU A 15 -2.62 -13.75 -9.88
CA GLU A 15 -3.17 -14.66 -10.87
C GLU A 15 -4.69 -14.56 -10.97
N LEU A 16 -5.38 -14.54 -9.83
CA LEU A 16 -6.84 -14.37 -9.77
C LEU A 16 -7.27 -13.01 -10.34
N ALA A 17 -6.55 -11.95 -10.04
CA ALA A 17 -6.84 -10.62 -10.54
C ALA A 17 -6.68 -10.52 -12.07
N LEU A 18 -5.68 -11.19 -12.64
CA LEU A 18 -5.49 -11.29 -14.09
C LEU A 18 -6.62 -12.07 -14.76
N HIS A 19 -6.92 -13.27 -14.27
CA HIS A 19 -7.99 -14.13 -14.83
C HIS A 19 -9.40 -13.51 -14.71
N SER A 20 -9.57 -12.58 -13.78
CA SER A 20 -10.86 -11.91 -13.54
C SER A 20 -10.92 -10.51 -14.17
N ASN A 21 -9.94 -10.12 -14.97
CA ASN A 21 -9.79 -8.78 -15.55
C ASN A 21 -9.81 -7.64 -14.51
N ILE A 22 -9.46 -7.94 -13.27
CA ILE A 22 -9.27 -6.95 -12.21
C ILE A 22 -7.96 -6.20 -12.42
N LEU A 23 -6.89 -6.93 -12.76
CA LEU A 23 -5.62 -6.39 -13.23
C LEU A 23 -5.55 -6.56 -14.75
N THR A 24 -5.41 -5.45 -15.46
CA THR A 24 -5.31 -5.42 -16.93
C THR A 24 -4.13 -4.55 -17.35
N PHE A 25 -3.52 -4.88 -18.48
CA PHE A 25 -2.43 -4.12 -19.09
C PHE A 25 -2.92 -3.40 -20.34
N GLY A 26 -2.36 -2.22 -20.61
CA GLY A 26 -2.73 -1.36 -21.73
C GLY A 26 -2.42 0.11 -21.44
N SER A 27 -2.99 1.01 -22.22
CA SER A 27 -2.79 2.45 -22.04
C SER A 27 -4.01 3.09 -21.36
N TYR A 28 -3.87 3.44 -20.08
CA TYR A 28 -4.97 3.97 -19.28
C TYR A 28 -4.68 5.41 -18.83
N LYS A 29 -5.51 6.35 -19.24
CA LYS A 29 -5.43 7.73 -18.76
C LYS A 29 -5.97 7.82 -17.33
N LEU A 30 -5.13 8.23 -16.40
CA LEU A 30 -5.48 8.42 -14.98
C LEU A 30 -6.09 9.80 -14.74
N LYS A 31 -6.71 9.99 -13.56
CA LYS A 31 -7.21 11.31 -13.12
C LYS A 31 -6.10 12.37 -13.02
N SER A 32 -4.85 11.97 -12.90
CA SER A 32 -3.67 12.83 -12.92
C SER A 32 -3.20 13.22 -14.32
N ASN A 33 -3.94 12.88 -15.37
CA ASN A 33 -3.56 12.97 -16.79
C ASN A 33 -2.36 12.09 -17.21
N ARG A 34 -1.78 11.33 -16.29
CA ARG A 34 -0.75 10.33 -16.61
C ARG A 34 -1.35 9.16 -17.38
N ILE A 35 -0.56 8.60 -18.27
CA ILE A 35 -0.88 7.32 -18.91
C ILE A 35 -0.29 6.20 -18.05
N SER A 36 -1.13 5.28 -17.62
CA SER A 36 -0.73 4.08 -16.87
C SER A 36 -0.68 2.87 -17.78
N PRO A 37 0.36 2.03 -17.73
CA PRO A 37 0.44 0.79 -18.51
C PRO A 37 -0.41 -0.34 -17.93
N TYR A 38 -1.00 -0.14 -16.77
CA TYR A 38 -1.90 -1.11 -16.14
C TYR A 38 -3.04 -0.42 -15.42
N PHE A 39 -4.09 -1.15 -15.19
CA PHE A 39 -5.24 -0.70 -14.42
C PHE A 39 -5.69 -1.79 -13.45
N VAL A 40 -6.01 -1.39 -12.21
CA VAL A 40 -6.58 -2.29 -11.20
C VAL A 40 -8.01 -1.82 -10.92
N ASN A 41 -8.98 -2.64 -11.30
CA ASN A 41 -10.40 -2.38 -11.07
C ASN A 41 -10.90 -3.15 -9.85
N CYS A 42 -10.70 -2.59 -8.67
CA CYS A 42 -11.16 -3.21 -7.42
C CYS A 42 -12.69 -3.34 -7.33
N GLY A 43 -13.46 -2.60 -8.12
CA GLY A 43 -14.92 -2.76 -8.19
C GLY A 43 -15.37 -4.13 -8.71
N LEU A 44 -14.50 -4.87 -9.39
CA LEU A 44 -14.79 -6.22 -9.86
C LEU A 44 -14.64 -7.30 -8.78
N PHE A 45 -14.17 -6.99 -7.58
CA PHE A 45 -14.21 -7.90 -6.43
C PHE A 45 -15.63 -8.06 -5.88
N CYS A 46 -16.63 -8.22 -6.76
CA CYS A 46 -18.05 -8.28 -6.41
C CYS A 46 -18.63 -9.71 -6.38
N ARG A 47 -17.88 -10.73 -6.81
CA ARG A 47 -18.32 -12.13 -6.75
C ARG A 47 -17.81 -12.79 -5.47
N ALA A 48 -18.57 -13.74 -4.91
CA ALA A 48 -18.24 -14.42 -3.65
C ALA A 48 -16.81 -14.95 -3.58
N LYS A 49 -16.31 -15.62 -4.64
CA LYS A 49 -14.92 -16.08 -4.69
C LYS A 49 -13.89 -14.97 -4.70
N LEU A 50 -14.22 -13.82 -5.31
CA LEU A 50 -13.32 -12.69 -5.46
C LEU A 50 -13.26 -11.86 -4.17
N ILE A 51 -14.42 -11.56 -3.58
CA ILE A 51 -14.47 -10.85 -2.29
C ILE A 51 -13.80 -11.66 -1.18
N ARG A 52 -13.96 -12.99 -1.17
CA ARG A 52 -13.25 -13.87 -0.25
C ARG A 52 -11.73 -13.73 -0.40
N ALA A 53 -11.23 -13.78 -1.63
CA ALA A 53 -9.79 -13.73 -1.90
C ALA A 53 -9.16 -12.40 -1.49
N ILE A 54 -9.81 -11.27 -1.81
CA ILE A 54 -9.31 -9.95 -1.43
C ILE A 54 -9.38 -9.75 0.09
N SER A 55 -10.45 -10.16 0.75
CA SER A 55 -10.60 -10.04 2.19
C SER A 55 -9.59 -10.91 2.96
N GLU A 56 -9.31 -12.11 2.47
CA GLU A 56 -8.25 -12.96 3.02
C GLU A 56 -6.86 -12.31 2.86
N ALA A 57 -6.60 -11.66 1.74
CA ALA A 57 -5.35 -10.96 1.52
C ALA A 57 -5.17 -9.77 2.47
N TYR A 58 -6.21 -8.96 2.69
CA TYR A 58 -6.20 -7.90 3.69
C TYR A 58 -5.95 -8.45 5.11
N ALA A 59 -6.67 -9.51 5.48
CA ALA A 59 -6.52 -10.12 6.79
C ALA A 59 -5.09 -10.68 7.02
N ARG A 60 -4.50 -11.31 6.00
CA ARG A 60 -3.12 -11.84 6.06
C ARG A 60 -2.09 -10.72 6.23
N GLU A 61 -2.23 -9.61 5.49
CA GLU A 61 -1.32 -8.47 5.57
C GLU A 61 -1.40 -7.80 6.95
N LEU A 62 -2.61 -7.54 7.47
CA LEU A 62 -2.84 -7.00 8.82
C LEU A 62 -2.27 -7.92 9.90
N ASN A 63 -2.51 -9.22 9.78
CA ASN A 63 -2.02 -10.20 10.73
C ASN A 63 -0.48 -10.30 10.71
N SER A 64 0.13 -10.32 9.52
CA SER A 64 1.59 -10.33 9.37
C SER A 64 2.23 -9.10 10.00
N TYR A 65 1.72 -7.91 9.67
CA TYR A 65 2.20 -6.67 10.25
C TYR A 65 2.11 -6.66 11.78
N SER A 66 0.98 -7.13 12.32
CA SER A 66 0.76 -7.23 13.76
C SER A 66 1.64 -8.30 14.44
N GLN A 67 2.08 -9.34 13.73
CA GLN A 67 3.06 -10.30 14.25
C GLN A 67 4.49 -9.73 14.31
N GLU A 68 4.83 -8.86 13.38
CA GLU A 68 6.12 -8.17 13.34
C GLU A 68 6.19 -7.00 14.33
N HIS A 69 5.06 -6.34 14.61
CA HIS A 69 4.91 -5.18 15.49
C HIS A 69 3.96 -5.52 16.66
N LYS A 70 4.47 -6.16 17.69
CA LYS A 70 3.66 -6.75 18.79
C LYS A 70 2.83 -5.74 19.58
N GLU A 71 3.30 -4.52 19.70
CA GLU A 71 2.61 -3.40 20.37
C GLU A 71 1.48 -2.81 19.51
N TRP A 72 1.49 -3.06 18.18
CA TRP A 72 0.47 -2.58 17.28
C TRP A 72 -0.79 -3.43 17.36
N SER A 73 -1.92 -2.78 17.60
CA SER A 73 -3.24 -3.40 17.70
C SER A 73 -4.31 -2.41 17.28
N PHE A 74 -5.47 -2.92 16.94
CA PHE A 74 -6.65 -2.10 16.63
C PHE A 74 -7.94 -2.79 17.06
N ASP A 75 -9.00 -1.99 17.22
CA ASP A 75 -10.30 -2.45 17.69
C ASP A 75 -11.32 -2.48 16.55
N VAL A 76 -11.19 -1.57 15.56
CA VAL A 76 -12.20 -1.37 14.52
C VAL A 76 -11.55 -1.23 13.14
N LEU A 77 -12.11 -1.93 12.16
CA LEU A 77 -11.87 -1.67 10.74
C LEU A 77 -12.91 -0.65 10.23
N PHE A 78 -12.45 0.51 9.79
CA PHE A 78 -13.30 1.54 9.21
C PHE A 78 -13.23 1.51 7.69
N GLY A 79 -14.36 1.21 7.05
CA GLY A 79 -14.50 1.18 5.59
C GLY A 79 -15.24 2.41 5.06
N PRO A 80 -14.56 3.41 4.47
CA PRO A 80 -15.24 4.59 3.92
C PRO A 80 -16.26 4.21 2.83
N ALA A 81 -17.44 4.83 2.87
CA ALA A 81 -18.48 4.59 1.87
C ALA A 81 -18.01 5.02 0.47
N TYR A 82 -18.23 4.21 -0.58
CA TYR A 82 -19.04 2.97 -0.53
C TYR A 82 -18.20 1.70 -0.63
N LYS A 83 -17.01 1.75 -1.28
CA LYS A 83 -16.20 0.55 -1.56
C LYS A 83 -15.60 -0.07 -0.30
N GLY A 84 -15.27 0.75 0.70
CA GLY A 84 -14.77 0.28 1.98
C GLY A 84 -15.77 -0.58 2.75
N ILE A 85 -17.09 -0.39 2.55
CA ILE A 85 -18.13 -1.10 3.30
C ILE A 85 -18.00 -2.62 3.19
N PRO A 86 -18.05 -3.24 2.00
CA PRO A 86 -17.88 -4.69 1.91
C PRO A 86 -16.49 -5.12 2.36
N LEU A 87 -15.45 -4.32 2.13
CA LEU A 87 -14.08 -4.66 2.49
C LEU A 87 -13.91 -4.77 4.01
N CYS A 88 -14.39 -3.79 4.80
CA CYS A 88 -14.23 -3.83 6.26
C CYS A 88 -14.98 -5.01 6.88
N ALA A 89 -16.23 -5.25 6.49
CA ALA A 89 -17.04 -6.32 7.05
C ALA A 89 -16.47 -7.72 6.75
N THR A 90 -16.10 -7.96 5.49
CA THR A 90 -15.59 -9.28 5.08
C THR A 90 -14.15 -9.51 5.54
N THR A 91 -13.34 -8.45 5.71
CA THR A 91 -12.00 -8.58 6.28
C THR A 91 -12.04 -8.86 7.78
N ALA A 92 -12.96 -8.26 8.54
CA ALA A 92 -13.14 -8.57 9.95
C ALA A 92 -13.47 -10.06 10.16
N GLU A 93 -14.39 -10.63 9.35
CA GLU A 93 -14.70 -12.08 9.37
C GLU A 93 -13.45 -12.92 9.04
N LYS A 94 -12.63 -12.51 8.07
CA LYS A 94 -11.41 -13.24 7.72
C LYS A 94 -10.33 -13.16 8.79
N LEU A 95 -10.21 -12.05 9.49
CA LEU A 95 -9.31 -11.93 10.64
C LEU A 95 -9.68 -12.91 11.74
N ALA A 96 -10.96 -12.96 12.15
CA ALA A 96 -11.44 -13.92 13.12
C ALA A 96 -11.21 -15.37 12.66
N SER A 97 -11.44 -15.66 11.37
CA SER A 97 -11.16 -16.98 10.78
C SER A 97 -9.67 -17.36 10.80
N LEU A 98 -8.74 -16.40 10.79
CA LEU A 98 -7.29 -16.65 10.91
C LEU A 98 -6.84 -16.94 12.33
N ASP A 99 -7.34 -16.18 13.29
CA ASP A 99 -6.99 -16.29 14.71
C ASP A 99 -8.13 -15.68 15.54
N GLU A 100 -9.09 -16.53 15.92
CA GLU A 100 -10.28 -16.14 16.70
C GLU A 100 -9.91 -15.52 18.04
N GLN A 101 -8.89 -16.06 18.71
CA GLN A 101 -8.48 -15.56 20.03
C GLN A 101 -7.95 -14.13 19.95
N ARG A 102 -7.27 -13.80 18.86
CA ARG A 102 -6.66 -12.46 18.66
C ARG A 102 -7.63 -11.47 18.04
N TRP A 103 -8.42 -11.91 17.07
CA TRP A 103 -9.17 -11.04 16.19
C TRP A 103 -10.68 -11.15 16.29
N GLY A 104 -11.19 -12.10 17.11
CA GLY A 104 -12.64 -12.35 17.22
C GLY A 104 -13.45 -11.14 17.70
N GLU A 105 -12.82 -10.26 18.48
CA GLU A 105 -13.47 -9.03 18.99
C GLU A 105 -13.26 -7.80 18.08
N VAL A 106 -12.55 -7.93 16.96
CA VAL A 106 -12.39 -6.82 16.02
C VAL A 106 -13.71 -6.54 15.32
N ALA A 107 -14.19 -5.31 15.51
CA ALA A 107 -15.42 -4.84 14.92
C ALA A 107 -15.18 -4.13 13.58
N TYR A 108 -16.26 -3.84 12.86
CA TYR A 108 -16.20 -2.95 11.70
C TYR A 108 -17.17 -1.78 11.84
N SER A 109 -16.86 -0.71 11.10
CA SER A 109 -17.71 0.47 11.01
C SER A 109 -17.55 1.14 9.65
N PHE A 110 -18.57 1.89 9.24
CA PHE A 110 -18.52 2.69 8.02
C PHE A 110 -19.39 3.94 8.15
N ASN A 111 -19.13 4.95 7.31
CA ASN A 111 -19.94 6.15 7.27
C ASN A 111 -21.06 6.05 6.22
N ARG A 112 -22.18 6.73 6.47
CA ARG A 112 -23.15 7.07 5.44
C ARG A 112 -22.69 8.31 4.68
N LYS A 113 -23.08 8.46 3.42
CA LYS A 113 -22.90 9.71 2.65
C LYS A 113 -23.87 10.80 3.06
N GLU A 114 -25.05 10.39 3.55
CA GLU A 114 -26.11 11.26 4.00
C GLU A 114 -26.51 10.90 5.44
N VAL A 115 -26.75 11.91 6.24
CA VAL A 115 -27.21 11.74 7.63
C VAL A 115 -28.64 11.19 7.59
N LYS A 116 -28.93 10.19 8.43
CA LYS A 116 -30.26 9.63 8.57
C LYS A 116 -30.92 10.18 9.85
N ASP A 117 -32.11 10.75 9.70
CA ASP A 117 -32.82 11.43 10.81
C ASP A 117 -33.69 10.48 11.64
N HIS A 118 -33.91 9.22 11.20
CA HIS A 118 -34.81 8.26 11.84
C HIS A 118 -34.15 6.90 12.10
N GLY A 119 -34.60 6.21 13.17
CA GLY A 119 -34.11 4.89 13.58
C GLY A 119 -32.71 5.00 14.21
N GLU A 120 -31.79 4.11 13.81
CA GLU A 120 -30.37 4.23 14.13
C GLU A 120 -29.75 5.43 13.40
N GLY A 121 -30.18 6.63 13.73
CA GLY A 121 -29.79 7.88 13.07
C GLY A 121 -28.28 8.12 13.06
N GLY A 122 -27.87 9.22 12.41
CA GLY A 122 -26.48 9.67 12.38
C GLY A 122 -25.68 9.25 11.14
N LEU A 123 -24.41 9.60 11.17
CA LEU A 123 -23.47 9.42 10.05
C LEU A 123 -22.85 8.01 10.02
N MET A 124 -22.75 7.33 11.16
CA MET A 124 -22.03 6.08 11.34
C MET A 124 -22.94 4.86 11.40
N VAL A 125 -22.41 3.71 10.97
CA VAL A 125 -23.01 2.37 11.10
C VAL A 125 -21.93 1.40 11.56
N GLY A 126 -22.31 0.47 12.45
CA GLY A 126 -21.39 -0.49 13.07
C GLY A 126 -20.93 -0.06 14.45
N GLU A 127 -19.75 -0.46 14.85
CA GLU A 127 -19.19 -0.19 16.17
C GLU A 127 -18.89 1.31 16.37
N SER A 128 -19.08 1.79 17.61
CA SER A 128 -18.71 3.15 17.99
C SER A 128 -17.20 3.36 17.93
N LEU A 129 -16.75 4.44 17.31
CA LEU A 129 -15.32 4.75 17.23
C LEU A 129 -14.77 5.42 18.50
N LYS A 130 -15.62 5.86 19.42
CA LYS A 130 -15.21 6.62 20.60
C LYS A 130 -14.22 5.84 21.47
N GLY A 131 -13.00 6.37 21.58
CA GLY A 131 -11.90 5.76 22.36
C GLY A 131 -11.28 4.52 21.73
N LYS A 132 -11.69 4.14 20.51
CA LYS A 132 -11.22 2.95 19.82
C LYS A 132 -10.00 3.26 18.93
N LYS A 133 -9.13 2.27 18.79
CA LYS A 133 -8.05 2.25 17.80
C LYS A 133 -8.61 1.80 16.45
N VAL A 134 -8.46 2.61 15.43
CA VAL A 134 -9.12 2.43 14.14
C VAL A 134 -8.10 2.24 13.02
N VAL A 135 -8.31 1.23 12.18
CA VAL A 135 -7.61 1.03 10.92
C VAL A 135 -8.55 1.34 9.77
N ILE A 136 -8.16 2.24 8.86
CA ILE A 136 -8.90 2.49 7.63
C ILE A 136 -8.57 1.38 6.62
N ILE A 137 -9.61 0.84 5.97
CA ILE A 137 -9.48 -0.10 4.86
C ILE A 137 -10.14 0.49 3.60
N ASP A 138 -9.38 0.61 2.51
CA ASP A 138 -9.88 1.13 1.24
C ASP A 138 -9.23 0.40 0.05
N ASP A 139 -9.73 0.63 -1.17
CA ASP A 139 -9.24 -0.06 -2.37
C ASP A 139 -7.91 0.52 -2.89
N VAL A 140 -7.87 1.76 -3.34
CA VAL A 140 -6.69 2.42 -3.93
C VAL A 140 -6.59 3.86 -3.47
N MET A 141 -5.42 4.24 -3.00
CA MET A 141 -5.13 5.63 -2.68
C MET A 141 -4.57 6.36 -3.92
N THR A 142 -5.30 7.38 -4.41
CA THR A 142 -4.85 8.20 -5.55
C THR A 142 -4.25 9.53 -5.09
N ALA A 143 -5.09 10.51 -4.72
CA ALA A 143 -4.67 11.81 -4.20
C ALA A 143 -4.75 11.89 -2.65
N GLY A 144 -5.23 10.85 -2.00
CA GLY A 144 -5.40 10.79 -0.55
C GLY A 144 -6.59 11.59 0.00
N THR A 145 -7.41 12.22 -0.84
CA THR A 145 -8.57 13.02 -0.40
C THR A 145 -9.56 12.19 0.40
N ALA A 146 -9.98 11.03 -0.12
CA ALA A 146 -10.92 10.14 0.57
C ALA A 146 -10.37 9.64 1.92
N ILE A 147 -9.07 9.40 2.00
CA ILE A 147 -8.42 9.00 3.25
C ILE A 147 -8.43 10.14 4.26
N ARG A 148 -8.13 11.39 3.86
CA ARG A 148 -8.20 12.55 4.76
C ARG A 148 -9.62 12.83 5.25
N GLU A 149 -10.63 12.66 4.39
CA GLU A 149 -12.05 12.72 4.79
C GLU A 149 -12.37 11.62 5.81
N ALA A 150 -11.92 10.40 5.59
CA ALA A 150 -12.11 9.27 6.51
C ALA A 150 -11.46 9.54 7.87
N ILE A 151 -10.23 10.07 7.88
CA ILE A 151 -9.52 10.45 9.12
C ILE A 151 -10.30 11.53 9.87
N SER A 152 -10.77 12.57 9.19
CA SER A 152 -11.59 13.62 9.79
C SER A 152 -12.89 13.07 10.42
N ILE A 153 -13.52 12.08 9.79
CA ILE A 153 -14.68 11.38 10.34
C ILE A 153 -14.29 10.63 11.63
N ILE A 154 -13.21 9.84 11.59
CA ILE A 154 -12.74 9.08 12.75
C ILE A 154 -12.46 10.02 13.94
N ASP A 155 -11.75 11.12 13.70
CA ASP A 155 -11.42 12.11 14.74
C ASP A 155 -12.68 12.75 15.30
N SER A 156 -13.65 13.13 14.45
CA SER A 156 -14.92 13.71 14.87
C SER A 156 -15.77 12.76 15.73
N GLN A 157 -15.60 11.44 15.54
CA GLN A 157 -16.27 10.39 16.31
C GLN A 157 -15.47 9.96 17.55
N GLY A 158 -14.33 10.62 17.83
CA GLY A 158 -13.49 10.34 19.00
C GLY A 158 -12.68 9.03 18.87
N GLY A 159 -12.47 8.53 17.67
CA GLY A 159 -11.59 7.40 17.38
C GLY A 159 -10.13 7.83 17.26
N LYS A 160 -9.21 6.89 17.38
CA LYS A 160 -7.77 7.10 17.18
C LYS A 160 -7.31 6.30 15.96
N LEU A 161 -6.90 6.99 14.89
CA LEU A 161 -6.27 6.32 13.75
C LEU A 161 -4.95 5.66 14.18
N VAL A 162 -4.77 4.37 13.86
CA VAL A 162 -3.55 3.60 14.15
C VAL A 162 -2.97 2.90 12.93
N GLY A 163 -3.63 2.98 11.78
CA GLY A 163 -3.14 2.42 10.53
C GLY A 163 -4.10 2.60 9.38
N ILE A 164 -3.59 2.39 8.18
CA ILE A 164 -4.35 2.41 6.93
C ILE A 164 -3.93 1.19 6.12
N ILE A 165 -4.85 0.51 5.47
CA ILE A 165 -4.53 -0.57 4.54
C ILE A 165 -5.28 -0.38 3.22
N VAL A 166 -4.56 -0.55 2.11
CA VAL A 166 -5.09 -0.44 0.75
C VAL A 166 -4.82 -1.70 -0.07
N ALA A 167 -5.58 -1.91 -1.14
CA ALA A 167 -5.36 -3.06 -2.01
C ALA A 167 -4.03 -2.98 -2.74
N VAL A 168 -3.74 -1.83 -3.35
CA VAL A 168 -2.56 -1.67 -4.19
C VAL A 168 -1.85 -0.36 -3.91
N ASP A 169 -0.57 -0.46 -3.54
CA ASP A 169 0.36 0.65 -3.60
C ASP A 169 0.97 0.71 -5.01
N ARG A 170 0.56 1.69 -5.78
CA ARG A 170 1.06 1.90 -7.14
C ARG A 170 2.48 2.44 -7.19
N GLN A 171 3.06 2.78 -6.04
CA GLN A 171 4.40 3.33 -5.91
C GLN A 171 4.65 4.51 -6.86
N GLU A 172 3.64 5.34 -7.06
CA GLU A 172 3.70 6.50 -7.95
C GLU A 172 3.92 7.79 -7.15
N LYS A 173 4.82 8.65 -7.65
CA LYS A 173 5.01 9.99 -7.08
C LYS A 173 3.72 10.83 -7.26
N LEU A 174 3.48 11.74 -6.32
CA LEU A 174 2.40 12.71 -6.44
C LEU A 174 2.45 13.44 -7.77
N PRO A 175 1.29 13.63 -8.44
CA PRO A 175 1.26 14.39 -9.69
C PRO A 175 1.59 15.85 -9.45
N SER A 176 2.41 16.44 -10.34
CA SER A 176 2.68 17.87 -10.36
C SER A 176 1.45 18.66 -10.79
N GLN A 177 1.46 19.97 -10.54
CA GLN A 177 0.46 20.86 -11.13
C GLN A 177 0.55 20.83 -12.66
N SER A 178 1.76 20.81 -13.20
CA SER A 178 2.00 20.68 -14.64
C SER A 178 1.35 19.43 -15.26
N GLU A 179 1.45 18.28 -14.57
CA GLU A 179 0.78 17.05 -15.00
C GLU A 179 -0.75 17.15 -14.90
N LYS A 180 -1.27 17.74 -13.82
CA LYS A 180 -2.71 17.99 -13.67
C LYS A 180 -3.25 18.91 -14.77
N ASP A 181 -2.45 19.87 -15.20
CA ASP A 181 -2.76 20.79 -16.29
C ASP A 181 -2.52 20.16 -17.68
N GLY A 182 -2.11 18.91 -17.75
CA GLY A 182 -1.86 18.19 -19.01
C GLY A 182 -0.54 18.56 -19.71
N LYS A 183 0.36 19.29 -19.04
CA LYS A 183 1.65 19.75 -19.59
C LYS A 183 2.81 18.75 -19.39
N GLY A 184 2.53 17.58 -18.81
CA GLY A 184 3.52 16.54 -18.51
C GLY A 184 4.26 16.72 -17.17
N ASP A 185 5.18 15.77 -16.91
CA ASP A 185 5.98 15.76 -15.69
C ASP A 185 7.03 16.90 -15.72
N ASP A 186 7.08 17.69 -14.67
CA ASP A 186 8.05 18.79 -14.52
C ASP A 186 9.43 18.35 -14.03
N GLY A 187 9.65 17.02 -13.86
CA GLY A 187 10.91 16.44 -13.41
C GLY A 187 11.22 16.61 -11.92
N THR A 188 10.38 17.32 -11.16
CA THR A 188 10.62 17.54 -9.73
C THR A 188 10.41 16.25 -8.95
N ALA A 189 11.35 15.92 -8.04
CA ALA A 189 11.21 14.81 -7.11
C ALA A 189 10.07 15.10 -6.12
N ARG A 190 9.15 14.13 -5.97
CA ARG A 190 8.01 14.18 -5.02
C ARG A 190 7.84 12.84 -4.37
N CYS A 191 7.35 12.88 -3.13
CA CYS A 191 6.94 11.67 -2.42
C CYS A 191 5.80 10.95 -3.14
N SER A 192 5.60 9.69 -2.80
CA SER A 192 4.35 9.00 -3.16
C SER A 192 3.19 9.50 -2.30
N THR A 193 1.95 9.28 -2.75
CA THR A 193 0.75 9.59 -1.95
C THR A 193 0.78 8.86 -0.61
N ILE A 194 1.22 7.60 -0.61
CA ILE A 194 1.36 6.80 0.62
C ILE A 194 2.44 7.39 1.54
N GLY A 195 3.59 7.78 1.00
CA GLY A 195 4.65 8.44 1.77
C GLY A 195 4.22 9.75 2.40
N GLU A 196 3.42 10.55 1.66
CA GLU A 196 2.86 11.80 2.20
C GLU A 196 1.89 11.55 3.36
N VAL A 197 0.95 10.61 3.19
CA VAL A 197 -0.02 10.25 4.24
C VAL A 197 0.67 9.67 5.48
N ARG A 198 1.68 8.81 5.31
CA ARG A 198 2.49 8.31 6.43
C ARG A 198 3.13 9.44 7.23
N ARG A 199 3.72 10.41 6.53
CA ARG A 199 4.40 11.56 7.18
C ARG A 199 3.41 12.50 7.85
N GLU A 200 2.27 12.75 7.22
CA GLU A 200 1.24 13.66 7.71
C GLU A 200 0.57 13.14 9.00
N PHE A 201 0.28 11.84 9.06
CA PHE A 201 -0.50 11.25 10.15
C PHE A 201 0.31 10.37 11.11
N GLY A 202 1.57 10.09 10.81
CA GLY A 202 2.44 9.30 11.68
C GLY A 202 2.00 7.84 11.88
N VAL A 203 1.21 7.27 10.97
CA VAL A 203 0.69 5.91 11.08
C VAL A 203 1.19 5.02 9.92
N PRO A 204 1.29 3.69 10.12
CA PRO A 204 1.60 2.77 9.04
C PRO A 204 0.52 2.79 7.96
N VAL A 205 0.96 2.78 6.71
CA VAL A 205 0.08 2.57 5.55
C VAL A 205 0.53 1.28 4.87
N LEU A 206 -0.29 0.26 4.97
CA LEU A 206 -0.04 -1.08 4.44
C LEU A 206 -0.67 -1.22 3.06
N ALA A 207 -0.14 -2.13 2.25
CA ALA A 207 -0.72 -2.49 0.97
C ALA A 207 -0.66 -4.00 0.76
N MET A 208 -1.77 -4.61 0.33
CA MET A 208 -1.76 -6.04 0.01
C MET A 208 -0.79 -6.37 -1.12
N LEU A 209 -0.77 -5.52 -2.14
CA LEU A 209 0.15 -5.61 -3.28
C LEU A 209 0.82 -4.26 -3.51
N THR A 210 2.10 -4.32 -3.82
CA THR A 210 2.84 -3.18 -4.35
C THR A 210 3.06 -3.34 -5.85
N LEU A 211 3.44 -2.29 -6.56
CA LEU A 211 3.87 -2.41 -7.95
C LEU A 211 5.05 -3.39 -8.08
N GLY A 212 5.97 -3.41 -7.10
CA GLY A 212 7.05 -4.39 -7.04
C GLY A 212 6.54 -5.83 -6.96
N ASP A 213 5.53 -6.11 -6.14
CA ASP A 213 4.89 -7.44 -6.05
C ASP A 213 4.27 -7.86 -7.38
N LEU A 214 3.61 -6.92 -8.08
CA LEU A 214 3.02 -7.18 -9.40
C LEU A 214 4.10 -7.61 -10.41
N ILE A 215 5.22 -6.92 -10.44
CA ILE A 215 6.34 -7.23 -11.35
C ILE A 215 6.92 -8.61 -11.05
N VAL A 216 7.22 -8.91 -9.77
CA VAL A 216 7.73 -10.21 -9.36
C VAL A 216 6.74 -11.34 -9.67
N GLY A 217 5.45 -11.12 -9.41
CA GLY A 217 4.40 -12.08 -9.71
C GLY A 217 4.26 -12.37 -11.21
N MET A 218 4.28 -11.34 -12.05
CA MET A 218 4.23 -11.47 -13.51
C MET A 218 5.43 -12.22 -14.05
N LYS A 219 6.62 -11.93 -13.55
CA LYS A 219 7.85 -12.62 -13.90
C LYS A 219 7.76 -14.11 -13.62
N LYS A 220 7.29 -14.49 -12.43
CA LYS A 220 7.10 -15.92 -12.08
C LYS A 220 6.10 -16.65 -12.97
N MET A 221 5.13 -15.96 -13.53
CA MET A 221 4.13 -16.52 -14.44
C MET A 221 4.60 -16.58 -15.90
N GLY A 222 5.85 -16.21 -16.21
CA GLY A 222 6.38 -16.15 -17.58
C GLY A 222 5.72 -15.07 -18.45
N ARG A 223 5.10 -14.04 -17.84
CA ARG A 223 4.42 -12.93 -18.51
C ARG A 223 5.24 -11.64 -18.45
N GLU A 224 6.55 -11.78 -18.56
CA GLU A 224 7.50 -10.65 -18.42
C GLU A 224 7.26 -9.58 -19.48
N GLU A 225 6.99 -9.96 -20.72
CA GLU A 225 6.81 -9.02 -21.83
C GLU A 225 5.62 -8.07 -21.61
N GLU A 226 4.52 -8.55 -21.04
CA GLU A 226 3.34 -7.73 -20.76
C GLU A 226 3.60 -6.70 -19.64
N SER A 227 4.50 -7.02 -18.69
CA SER A 227 4.78 -6.16 -17.54
C SER A 227 5.98 -5.23 -17.76
N MET A 228 6.99 -5.69 -18.51
CA MET A 228 8.30 -5.05 -18.55
C MET A 228 8.44 -3.99 -19.64
N SER A 229 7.85 -4.17 -20.83
CA SER A 229 7.98 -3.20 -21.93
C SER A 229 7.38 -1.84 -21.61
N GLU A 230 6.31 -1.80 -20.80
CA GLU A 230 5.59 -0.57 -20.48
C GLU A 230 5.82 -0.07 -19.04
N VAL A 231 6.14 -0.94 -18.09
CA VAL A 231 6.30 -0.61 -16.66
C VAL A 231 7.74 -0.28 -16.28
N ALA A 232 8.73 -0.96 -16.88
CA ALA A 232 10.14 -0.77 -16.57
C ALA A 232 10.66 0.68 -16.76
N PRO A 233 10.28 1.42 -17.83
CA PRO A 233 10.69 2.82 -17.98
C PRO A 233 10.18 3.74 -16.87
N ARG A 234 9.02 3.40 -16.26
CA ARG A 234 8.45 4.17 -15.14
C ARG A 234 9.16 3.90 -13.83
N LEU A 235 9.52 2.65 -13.54
CA LEU A 235 10.30 2.30 -12.34
C LEU A 235 11.64 3.03 -12.30
N ARG A 236 12.30 3.24 -13.44
CA ARG A 236 13.55 4.01 -13.51
C ARG A 236 13.39 5.47 -13.06
N LYS A 237 12.23 6.08 -13.32
CA LYS A 237 11.93 7.46 -12.87
C LYS A 237 11.50 7.53 -11.40
N LEU A 238 11.04 6.43 -10.81
CA LEU A 238 10.60 6.33 -9.41
C LEU A 238 11.73 5.98 -8.44
N GLY A 239 12.81 5.35 -8.92
CA GLY A 239 13.79 4.61 -8.13
C GLY A 239 14.61 5.40 -7.11
N SER A 240 14.68 6.74 -7.15
CA SER A 240 15.49 7.49 -6.21
C SER A 240 14.79 7.95 -4.94
N CYS A 241 13.48 8.22 -4.99
CA CYS A 241 12.72 8.68 -3.82
C CYS A 241 12.17 7.54 -2.96
N TYR A 242 11.72 6.45 -3.58
CA TYR A 242 11.03 5.38 -2.88
C TYR A 242 11.97 4.50 -2.04
N ALA A 243 13.18 4.24 -2.53
CA ALA A 243 14.18 3.45 -1.81
C ALA A 243 14.59 4.12 -0.49
N MET A 244 14.59 5.44 -0.43
CA MET A 244 15.01 6.20 0.76
C MET A 244 13.90 6.33 1.81
N GLU A 245 12.63 6.50 1.40
CA GLU A 245 11.52 6.74 2.34
C GLU A 245 10.96 5.47 2.99
N ALA A 246 10.89 4.36 2.27
CA ALA A 246 10.45 3.07 2.82
C ALA A 246 11.38 2.51 3.91
N TRP A 247 12.58 3.07 4.03
CA TRP A 247 13.66 2.60 4.88
C TRP A 247 13.95 3.45 6.11
N LEU A 248 13.63 4.75 6.05
CA LEU A 248 13.96 5.68 7.14
C LEU A 248 12.88 5.72 8.24
N THR A 249 11.65 5.34 7.95
CA THR A 249 10.53 5.51 8.87
C THR A 249 10.47 4.53 10.05
N PRO A 250 10.81 3.23 9.95
CA PRO A 250 10.79 2.37 11.13
C PRO A 250 11.95 2.61 12.10
N SER A 251 13.12 3.06 11.57
CA SER A 251 14.32 3.22 12.39
C SER A 251 14.39 4.53 13.16
N LEU A 252 13.73 5.59 12.67
CA LEU A 252 13.77 6.91 13.34
C LEU A 252 12.75 7.01 14.47
N SER A 253 11.55 6.44 14.32
CA SER A 253 10.57 6.38 15.40
C SER A 253 11.06 5.55 16.60
N HIS A 254 11.79 4.47 16.35
CA HIS A 254 12.38 3.64 17.41
C HIS A 254 13.51 4.35 18.20
N LEU A 255 14.21 5.30 17.59
CA LEU A 255 15.25 6.09 18.25
C LEU A 255 14.70 7.23 19.11
N GLU A 256 13.53 7.79 18.75
CA GLU A 256 12.87 8.82 19.54
C GLU A 256 12.15 8.24 20.75
N GLU A 257 11.58 7.03 20.67
CA GLU A 257 10.91 6.36 21.79
C GLU A 257 11.85 5.82 22.87
N GLN A 258 13.11 5.52 22.53
CA GLN A 258 14.07 4.99 23.50
C GLN A 258 14.77 6.05 24.36
N GLY A 259 14.41 7.33 24.23
CA GLY A 259 14.90 8.39 25.13
C GLY A 259 16.42 8.48 25.20
N ALA A 260 17.14 8.16 24.14
CA ALA A 260 18.59 8.20 24.12
C ALA A 260 19.07 9.64 24.33
N PRO A 261 19.89 9.92 25.35
CA PRO A 261 20.38 11.26 25.62
C PRO A 261 21.20 11.78 24.45
N PHE A 262 21.05 13.06 24.17
CA PHE A 262 21.62 13.81 23.04
C PHE A 262 23.17 13.89 23.06
N GLY A 263 23.88 12.84 23.49
CA GLY A 263 25.34 12.87 23.71
C GLY A 263 26.15 11.68 23.21
N ASP A 264 25.55 10.56 22.86
CA ASP A 264 26.36 9.38 22.46
C ASP A 264 26.52 9.25 20.93
N THR A 265 27.65 9.77 20.44
CA THR A 265 28.05 9.72 19.03
C THR A 265 28.43 8.29 18.56
N SER A 266 28.76 7.37 19.47
CA SER A 266 29.20 6.02 19.11
C SER A 266 28.05 5.11 18.72
N ALA A 267 26.94 5.17 19.44
CA ALA A 267 25.70 4.44 19.12
C ALA A 267 25.10 4.92 17.80
N ARG A 268 25.10 6.25 17.55
CA ARG A 268 24.68 6.83 16.25
C ARG A 268 25.54 6.35 15.08
N HIS A 269 26.85 6.24 15.25
CA HIS A 269 27.75 5.73 14.20
C HIS A 269 27.50 4.25 13.90
N GLN A 270 27.23 3.43 14.90
CA GLN A 270 26.93 2.01 14.71
C GLN A 270 25.59 1.79 13.98
N HIS A 271 24.56 2.54 14.33
CA HIS A 271 23.26 2.47 13.65
C HIS A 271 23.32 3.04 12.22
N LEU A 272 24.06 4.13 12.00
CA LEU A 272 24.31 4.66 10.65
C LEU A 272 25.12 3.68 9.80
N TRP A 273 26.09 3.00 10.40
CA TRP A 273 26.90 1.99 9.69
C TRP A 273 26.07 0.75 9.33
N GLN A 274 25.20 0.26 10.24
CA GLN A 274 24.26 -0.82 9.94
C GLN A 274 23.26 -0.42 8.86
N ALA A 275 22.72 0.78 8.92
CA ALA A 275 21.81 1.31 7.89
C ALA A 275 22.53 1.43 6.53
N GLN A 276 23.79 1.91 6.51
CA GLN A 276 24.60 2.00 5.29
C GLN A 276 24.99 0.63 4.73
N SER A 277 25.32 -0.35 5.58
CA SER A 277 25.62 -1.72 5.18
C SER A 277 24.39 -2.39 4.53
N THR A 278 23.24 -2.24 5.17
CA THR A 278 21.97 -2.74 4.63
C THR A 278 21.58 -2.05 3.32
N LEU A 279 21.84 -0.74 3.19
CA LEU A 279 21.64 0.03 1.95
C LEU A 279 22.58 -0.46 0.84
N LYS A 280 23.84 -0.83 1.17
CA LYS A 280 24.82 -1.34 0.21
C LYS A 280 24.41 -2.72 -0.31
N GLU A 281 24.04 -3.65 0.57
CA GLU A 281 23.58 -4.99 0.19
C GLU A 281 22.32 -4.94 -0.71
N ARG A 282 21.42 -4.01 -0.44
CA ARG A 282 20.20 -3.87 -1.25
C ARG A 282 20.42 -3.06 -2.52
N ARG A 283 21.36 -2.12 -2.54
CA ARG A 283 21.79 -1.46 -3.78
C ARG A 283 22.41 -2.48 -4.76
N GLU A 284 23.06 -3.51 -4.26
CA GLU A 284 23.54 -4.63 -5.09
C GLU A 284 22.39 -5.46 -5.66
N VAL A 285 21.32 -5.72 -4.91
CA VAL A 285 20.15 -6.45 -5.39
C VAL A 285 19.33 -5.62 -6.39
N TYR A 286 19.05 -4.36 -6.07
CA TYR A 286 18.28 -3.49 -6.97
C TYR A 286 19.12 -2.91 -8.11
N GLY A 287 20.43 -2.72 -7.93
CA GLY A 287 21.38 -2.41 -8.99
C GLY A 287 21.48 -3.53 -10.00
N SER A 288 21.55 -4.77 -9.54
CA SER A 288 21.53 -5.97 -10.40
C SER A 288 20.21 -6.09 -11.21
N LEU A 289 19.06 -5.72 -10.63
CA LEU A 289 17.78 -5.67 -11.35
C LEU A 289 17.77 -4.55 -12.42
N ALA A 290 18.32 -3.38 -12.11
CA ALA A 290 18.48 -2.28 -13.06
C ALA A 290 19.47 -2.64 -14.19
N ASP A 291 20.55 -3.33 -13.88
CA ASP A 291 21.54 -3.77 -14.84
C ASP A 291 21.01 -4.91 -15.75
N LEU A 292 20.22 -5.82 -15.20
CA LEU A 292 19.51 -6.84 -15.96
C LEU A 292 18.51 -6.22 -16.93
N MET A 293 17.78 -5.19 -16.49
CA MET A 293 16.86 -4.44 -17.35
C MET A 293 17.57 -3.66 -18.46
N LEU A 294 18.78 -3.17 -18.19
CA LEU A 294 19.61 -2.49 -19.19
C LEU A 294 20.16 -3.49 -20.22
N SER A 295 20.54 -4.70 -19.81
CA SER A 295 21.04 -5.73 -20.73
C SER A 295 19.95 -6.23 -21.70
N ILE A 296 18.72 -6.46 -21.19
CA ILE A 296 17.57 -6.86 -22.00
C ILE A 296 17.19 -5.76 -23.01
N SER A 297 17.27 -4.49 -22.62
CA SER A 297 17.01 -3.36 -23.52
C SER A 297 18.07 -3.23 -24.61
N ALA A 298 19.33 -3.50 -24.32
CA ALA A 298 20.42 -3.44 -25.30
C ALA A 298 20.37 -4.58 -26.32
N GLU A 299 20.02 -5.80 -25.89
CA GLU A 299 19.85 -6.95 -26.80
C GLU A 299 18.67 -6.77 -27.79
N ARG A 300 17.64 -6.02 -27.40
CA ARG A 300 16.51 -5.73 -28.26
C ARG A 300 16.85 -4.71 -29.34
N THR A 301 17.63 -3.68 -29.01
CA THR A 301 18.08 -2.67 -29.98
C THR A 301 19.00 -3.27 -31.05
N MET A 302 19.75 -4.35 -30.71
CA MET A 302 20.62 -5.05 -31.67
C MET A 302 19.90 -6.07 -32.57
N ARG A 303 18.60 -6.36 -32.33
CA ARG A 303 17.81 -7.27 -33.16
C ARG A 303 16.86 -6.55 -34.11
N GLU A 304 16.76 -5.23 -34.02
CA GLU A 304 15.92 -4.39 -34.90
C GLU A 304 16.76 -3.66 -35.98
N ASP A 305 18.09 -3.80 -35.98
CA ASP A 305 19.03 -3.49 -37.09
C ASP A 305 19.46 -4.78 -37.80
#